data_332926afae9c00298bed4e7ffd195038
#
_entry.id   332926afae9c00298bed4e7ffd195038
#
_cell.length_a   1.000
_cell.length_b   1.000
_cell.length_c   1.000
_cell.angle_alpha   90.00
_cell.angle_beta   90.00
_cell.angle_gamma   90.00
#
_symmetry.space_group_name_H-M   'P 1'
#
loop_
_entity.id
_entity.type
_entity.pdbx_description
1 polymer ?
#
loop_
_entity_poly.entity_id
_entity_poly.type
_entity_poly.pdbx_seq_one_letter_code
_entity_poly.pdbx_strand_id
1 'polypeptide(L)'
;IGVGSDKELANLRVSDFVAPSRAFPGDQYSVTGYLQASGMAGQVVRVELYERPADADAASGDGDLVETREVVLGGDGEVLPVRFELAPNEPGRRTLVLKVETPPVDRDPADNRREADVEIVERKSRVLLLAGGPMREYQFLRGLLHRDESVVLDVLLQSGRTGISQEANQLLDDFPTTREDMYKYDCVIAFDPDWQEFNDEQIALLESWVAEQGGGLIVVAGTVNMGNPVRGWIQDERMGKVRSLYPVTFERRFAGTLDSYASTDPWPLDFTREGVEAEFL
;
A
#
# COMPACT_ATOMS: atom_id res chain seq x y z
N ILE A 1 19.15 22.32 48.92
CA ILE A 1 17.85 21.86 49.45
C ILE A 1 16.96 21.71 48.23
N GLY A 2 16.74 20.50 47.77
CA GLY A 2 15.77 20.23 46.71
C GLY A 2 14.35 20.33 47.29
N VAL A 3 13.52 21.13 46.69
CA VAL A 3 12.11 21.26 47.04
C VAL A 3 11.33 20.67 45.91
N GLY A 4 10.88 19.44 46.05
CA GLY A 4 10.07 18.71 45.08
C GLY A 4 9.50 17.44 45.71
N SER A 5 8.44 16.90 45.13
CA SER A 5 7.88 15.59 45.49
C SER A 5 8.45 14.54 44.56
N ASP A 6 8.96 13.44 45.11
CA ASP A 6 9.36 12.23 44.33
C ASP A 6 8.14 11.40 43.88
N LYS A 7 6.93 11.81 44.21
CA LYS A 7 5.72 11.16 43.74
C LYS A 7 5.43 11.59 42.31
N GLU A 8 5.45 10.68 41.39
CA GLU A 8 4.87 10.90 40.05
C GLU A 8 3.42 11.35 40.21
N LEU A 9 3.10 12.42 39.52
CA LEU A 9 1.72 12.94 39.53
C LEU A 9 0.87 11.99 38.68
N ALA A 10 -0.33 11.76 39.16
CA ALA A 10 -1.27 10.92 38.42
C ALA A 10 -1.54 11.52 37.03
N ASN A 11 -1.38 10.72 35.99
CA ASN A 11 -1.65 11.12 34.61
C ASN A 11 -2.12 9.88 33.83
N LEU A 12 -3.13 10.07 33.00
CA LEU A 12 -3.59 9.12 32.01
C LEU A 12 -3.43 9.76 30.65
N ARG A 13 -2.93 9.03 29.66
CA ARG A 13 -2.80 9.56 28.29
C ARG A 13 -3.06 8.50 27.24
N VAL A 14 -3.52 8.93 26.09
CA VAL A 14 -3.48 8.16 24.85
C VAL A 14 -2.10 8.39 24.23
N SER A 15 -1.18 7.44 24.41
CA SER A 15 0.20 7.56 23.92
C SER A 15 0.25 7.49 22.39
N ASP A 16 -0.59 6.60 21.79
CA ASP A 16 -0.69 6.46 20.35
C ASP A 16 -2.08 5.97 19.93
N PHE A 17 -2.47 6.22 18.67
CA PHE A 17 -3.70 5.73 18.06
C PHE A 17 -3.44 5.36 16.62
N VAL A 18 -3.46 4.06 16.33
CA VAL A 18 -3.12 3.47 15.03
C VAL A 18 -4.39 3.04 14.31
N ALA A 19 -4.57 3.54 13.10
CA ALA A 19 -5.63 3.17 12.18
C ALA A 19 -5.03 2.92 10.78
N PRO A 20 -5.66 2.08 9.93
CA PRO A 20 -5.24 1.93 8.55
C PRO A 20 -5.51 3.23 7.78
N SER A 21 -4.65 3.57 6.83
CA SER A 21 -4.86 4.76 5.98
C SER A 21 -6.05 4.59 5.03
N ARG A 22 -6.39 3.33 4.67
CA ARG A 22 -7.51 2.98 3.78
C ARG A 22 -8.29 1.79 4.31
N ALA A 23 -9.61 1.81 4.06
CA ALA A 23 -10.54 0.71 4.30
C ALA A 23 -11.55 0.63 3.16
N PHE A 24 -12.33 -0.46 3.10
CA PHE A 24 -13.29 -0.70 2.03
C PHE A 24 -14.68 -0.96 2.59
N PRO A 25 -15.75 -0.51 1.92
CA PRO A 25 -17.11 -0.79 2.35
C PRO A 25 -17.36 -2.30 2.45
N GLY A 26 -17.90 -2.74 3.60
CA GLY A 26 -18.18 -4.13 3.88
C GLY A 26 -17.03 -4.97 4.42
N ASP A 27 -15.79 -4.48 4.38
CA ASP A 27 -14.64 -5.15 4.99
C ASP A 27 -14.46 -4.68 6.45
N GLN A 28 -14.09 -5.60 7.34
CA GLN A 28 -13.76 -5.26 8.71
C GLN A 28 -12.30 -4.79 8.81
N TYR A 29 -12.08 -3.71 9.54
CA TYR A 29 -10.73 -3.24 9.87
C TYR A 29 -10.62 -2.94 11.36
N SER A 30 -9.41 -2.97 11.89
CA SER A 30 -9.16 -2.71 13.30
C SER A 30 -8.39 -1.44 13.52
N VAL A 31 -8.71 -0.74 14.60
CA VAL A 31 -7.95 0.40 15.11
C VAL A 31 -7.48 0.09 16.52
N THR A 32 -6.32 0.56 16.92
CA THR A 32 -5.73 0.28 18.23
C THR A 32 -5.27 1.56 18.89
N GLY A 33 -5.86 1.87 20.03
CA GLY A 33 -5.38 2.91 20.93
C GLY A 33 -4.39 2.34 21.94
N TYR A 34 -3.37 3.09 22.28
CA TYR A 34 -2.40 2.72 23.31
C TYR A 34 -2.52 3.67 24.47
N LEU A 35 -2.94 3.14 25.62
CA LEU A 35 -3.08 3.91 26.86
C LEU A 35 -1.86 3.74 27.73
N GLN A 36 -1.48 4.80 28.41
CA GLN A 36 -0.42 4.77 29.41
C GLN A 36 -0.84 5.60 30.61
N ALA A 37 -0.66 5.05 31.80
CA ALA A 37 -1.03 5.73 33.04
C ALA A 37 0.11 5.71 34.06
N SER A 38 0.13 6.69 34.96
CA SER A 38 1.00 6.75 36.14
C SER A 38 0.14 7.12 37.36
N GLY A 39 0.38 6.48 38.48
CA GLY A 39 -0.32 6.76 39.74
C GLY A 39 -1.79 6.33 39.75
N MET A 40 -2.24 5.48 38.80
CA MET A 40 -3.64 5.03 38.66
C MET A 40 -3.78 3.54 38.40
N ALA A 41 -2.80 2.73 38.80
CA ALA A 41 -2.83 1.27 38.57
C ALA A 41 -4.08 0.62 39.18
N GLY A 42 -4.73 -0.25 38.44
CA GLY A 42 -5.93 -0.97 38.82
C GLY A 42 -7.24 -0.17 38.73
N GLN A 43 -7.22 1.09 38.34
CA GLN A 43 -8.44 1.86 38.10
C GLN A 43 -9.08 1.40 36.78
N VAL A 44 -10.43 1.40 36.77
CA VAL A 44 -11.22 1.15 35.56
C VAL A 44 -11.49 2.51 34.89
N VAL A 45 -11.19 2.61 33.62
CA VAL A 45 -11.46 3.79 32.81
C VAL A 45 -12.32 3.42 31.61
N ARG A 46 -13.12 4.36 31.15
CA ARG A 46 -13.94 4.21 29.96
C ARG A 46 -13.21 4.80 28.77
N VAL A 47 -13.09 3.99 27.71
CA VAL A 47 -12.49 4.37 26.43
C VAL A 47 -13.60 4.43 25.41
N GLU A 48 -13.73 5.56 24.74
CA GLU A 48 -14.78 5.85 23.79
C GLU A 48 -14.15 6.11 22.40
N LEU A 49 -14.70 5.46 21.39
CA LEU A 49 -14.34 5.68 20.00
C LEU A 49 -15.48 6.42 19.31
N TYR A 50 -15.15 7.53 18.69
CA TYR A 50 -16.08 8.34 17.90
C TYR A 50 -15.65 8.37 16.45
N GLU A 51 -16.59 8.64 15.55
CA GLU A 51 -16.37 8.82 14.12
C GLU A 51 -17.06 10.10 13.64
N ARG A 52 -16.38 10.86 12.77
CA ARG A 52 -16.95 12.02 12.09
C ARG A 52 -16.43 12.10 10.65
N PRO A 53 -17.17 12.76 9.72
CA PRO A 53 -16.62 13.12 8.41
C PRO A 53 -15.34 13.97 8.58
N ALA A 54 -14.30 13.72 7.77
CA ALA A 54 -13.03 14.44 7.92
C ALA A 54 -13.12 15.95 7.59
N ASP A 55 -14.11 16.32 6.78
CA ASP A 55 -14.42 17.72 6.42
C ASP A 55 -15.33 18.42 7.43
N ALA A 56 -15.81 17.71 8.46
CA ALA A 56 -16.56 18.33 9.54
C ALA A 56 -15.65 19.20 10.41
N ASP A 57 -16.13 20.41 10.73
CA ASP A 57 -15.39 21.32 11.58
C ASP A 57 -15.11 20.69 12.96
N ALA A 58 -13.84 20.72 13.42
CA ALA A 58 -13.45 20.21 14.74
C ALA A 58 -14.23 20.89 15.89
N ALA A 59 -14.78 22.08 15.65
CA ALA A 59 -15.67 22.77 16.59
C ALA A 59 -17.04 22.09 16.75
N SER A 60 -17.43 21.16 15.85
CA SER A 60 -18.71 20.44 15.91
C SER A 60 -18.72 19.30 16.95
N GLY A 61 -17.60 19.01 17.60
CA GLY A 61 -17.48 17.93 18.58
C GLY A 61 -16.72 16.72 18.08
N ASP A 62 -16.75 15.64 18.86
CA ASP A 62 -16.00 14.40 18.57
C ASP A 62 -16.67 13.52 17.49
N GLY A 63 -17.94 13.83 17.12
CA GLY A 63 -18.73 13.05 16.17
C GLY A 63 -19.69 12.05 16.82
N ASP A 64 -20.09 11.00 16.08
CA ASP A 64 -20.99 9.97 16.55
C ASP A 64 -20.21 8.90 17.34
N LEU A 65 -20.76 8.49 18.49
CA LEU A 65 -20.17 7.43 19.32
C LEU A 65 -20.32 6.08 18.59
N VAL A 66 -19.21 5.42 18.31
CA VAL A 66 -19.16 4.12 17.64
C VAL A 66 -19.18 2.98 18.65
N GLU A 67 -18.23 3.01 19.62
CA GLU A 67 -18.09 1.95 20.62
C GLU A 67 -17.50 2.51 21.92
N THR A 68 -17.84 1.85 23.03
CA THR A 68 -17.29 2.13 24.35
C THR A 68 -16.72 0.86 24.96
N ARG A 69 -15.53 0.94 25.56
CA ARG A 69 -14.88 -0.15 26.29
C ARG A 69 -14.44 0.28 27.68
N GLU A 70 -14.64 -0.59 28.65
CA GLU A 70 -14.08 -0.42 30.00
C GLU A 70 -12.77 -1.20 30.09
N VAL A 71 -11.73 -0.52 30.58
CA VAL A 71 -10.37 -1.05 30.60
C VAL A 71 -9.77 -0.83 31.98
N VAL A 72 -9.09 -1.84 32.52
CA VAL A 72 -8.37 -1.75 33.79
C VAL A 72 -6.96 -1.30 33.48
N LEU A 73 -6.54 -0.17 34.06
CA LEU A 73 -5.19 0.37 33.89
C LEU A 73 -4.15 -0.54 34.54
N GLY A 74 -3.06 -0.78 33.83
CA GLY A 74 -1.92 -1.56 34.28
C GLY A 74 -1.03 -0.82 35.25
N GLY A 75 0.22 -1.32 35.45
CA GLY A 75 1.24 -0.66 36.27
C GLY A 75 1.70 0.67 35.71
N ASP A 76 2.39 1.46 36.55
CA ASP A 76 2.88 2.79 36.15
C ASP A 76 3.80 2.69 34.91
N GLY A 77 3.46 3.45 33.88
CA GLY A 77 4.18 3.47 32.61
C GLY A 77 3.90 2.29 31.67
N GLU A 78 3.10 1.32 32.08
CA GLU A 78 2.69 0.21 31.23
C GLU A 78 1.81 0.71 30.06
N VAL A 79 2.10 0.21 28.85
CA VAL A 79 1.33 0.55 27.64
C VAL A 79 0.27 -0.53 27.44
N LEU A 80 -0.98 -0.12 27.49
CA LEU A 80 -2.15 -0.99 27.36
C LEU A 80 -2.82 -0.78 25.99
N PRO A 81 -2.83 -1.80 25.09
CA PRO A 81 -3.53 -1.71 23.82
C PRO A 81 -5.04 -1.92 24.00
N VAL A 82 -5.83 -1.05 23.37
CA VAL A 82 -7.30 -1.15 23.28
C VAL A 82 -7.66 -1.20 21.81
N ARG A 83 -8.17 -2.33 21.35
CA ARG A 83 -8.51 -2.58 19.95
C ARG A 83 -10.00 -2.46 19.71
N PHE A 84 -10.40 -1.80 18.62
CA PHE A 84 -11.77 -1.74 18.13
C PHE A 84 -11.84 -2.32 16.72
N GLU A 85 -12.99 -2.91 16.38
CA GLU A 85 -13.25 -3.45 15.05
C GLU A 85 -14.39 -2.68 14.40
N LEU A 86 -14.16 -2.17 13.22
CA LEU A 86 -15.06 -1.31 12.47
C LEU A 86 -15.40 -1.95 11.13
N ALA A 87 -16.64 -1.76 10.66
CA ALA A 87 -17.09 -2.19 9.34
C ALA A 87 -17.81 -1.02 8.66
N PRO A 88 -17.14 -0.24 7.83
CA PRO A 88 -17.72 0.92 7.17
C PRO A 88 -18.70 0.48 6.08
N ASN A 89 -19.81 1.17 5.93
CA ASN A 89 -20.79 0.88 4.88
C ASN A 89 -20.73 1.87 3.71
N GLU A 90 -20.21 3.08 3.96
CA GLU A 90 -20.22 4.17 2.97
C GLU A 90 -18.80 4.69 2.72
N PRO A 91 -18.45 4.95 1.45
CA PRO A 91 -17.18 5.55 1.10
C PRO A 91 -17.06 6.99 1.61
N GLY A 92 -15.84 7.46 1.77
CA GLY A 92 -15.53 8.81 2.18
C GLY A 92 -14.39 8.89 3.19
N ARG A 93 -13.90 10.09 3.45
CA ARG A 93 -12.88 10.33 4.46
C ARG A 93 -13.53 10.47 5.84
N ARG A 94 -13.00 9.74 6.81
CA ARG A 94 -13.46 9.72 8.20
C ARG A 94 -12.31 10.07 9.13
N THR A 95 -12.62 10.87 10.15
CA THR A 95 -11.72 11.08 11.30
C THR A 95 -12.26 10.28 12.47
N LEU A 96 -11.46 9.37 12.96
CA LEU A 96 -11.72 8.61 14.18
C LEU A 96 -11.12 9.35 15.36
N VAL A 97 -11.89 9.45 16.45
CA VAL A 97 -11.47 10.13 17.67
C VAL A 97 -11.52 9.13 18.82
N LEU A 98 -10.35 8.82 19.35
CA LEU A 98 -10.24 8.03 20.57
C LEU A 98 -10.16 8.96 21.77
N LYS A 99 -11.01 8.73 22.75
CA LYS A 99 -11.11 9.53 23.97
C LYS A 99 -11.20 8.62 25.20
N VAL A 100 -10.48 9.00 26.23
CA VAL A 100 -10.57 8.33 27.53
C VAL A 100 -11.26 9.26 28.51
N GLU A 101 -12.20 8.71 29.27
CA GLU A 101 -12.84 9.46 30.35
C GLU A 101 -11.77 9.97 31.34
N THR A 102 -11.75 11.25 31.57
CA THR A 102 -10.74 11.90 32.41
C THR A 102 -11.00 11.64 33.89
N PRO A 103 -10.15 10.85 34.59
CA PRO A 103 -10.29 10.69 36.04
C PRO A 103 -10.05 12.02 36.77
N PRO A 104 -10.69 12.27 37.90
CA PRO A 104 -10.55 13.54 38.65
C PRO A 104 -9.13 13.86 39.14
N VAL A 105 -8.27 12.85 39.19
CA VAL A 105 -6.87 12.95 39.64
C VAL A 105 -5.89 13.16 38.48
N ASP A 106 -6.39 13.14 37.25
CA ASP A 106 -5.58 13.33 36.06
C ASP A 106 -5.09 14.75 35.92
N ARG A 107 -3.81 14.91 35.65
CA ARG A 107 -3.14 16.20 35.60
C ARG A 107 -3.33 16.92 34.26
N ASP A 108 -3.37 16.17 33.16
CA ASP A 108 -3.42 16.75 31.81
C ASP A 108 -4.53 16.09 30.96
N PRO A 109 -5.78 16.62 31.09
CA PRO A 109 -6.89 16.10 30.29
C PRO A 109 -6.73 16.24 28.77
N ALA A 110 -5.77 17.04 28.31
CA ALA A 110 -5.61 17.30 26.88
C ALA A 110 -4.95 16.12 26.13
N ASP A 111 -4.17 15.29 26.83
CA ASP A 111 -3.50 14.12 26.25
C ASP A 111 -4.35 12.83 26.30
N ASN A 112 -5.59 12.92 26.83
CA ASN A 112 -6.59 11.85 26.86
C ASN A 112 -7.34 11.65 25.54
N ARG A 113 -6.92 12.33 24.45
CA ARG A 113 -7.60 12.34 23.17
C ARG A 113 -6.59 12.23 22.03
N ARG A 114 -6.88 11.39 21.05
CA ARG A 114 -6.13 11.27 19.79
C ARG A 114 -7.07 11.11 18.62
N GLU A 115 -6.62 11.55 17.45
CA GLU A 115 -7.33 11.40 16.19
C GLU A 115 -6.50 10.62 15.19
N ALA A 116 -7.19 9.90 14.30
CA ALA A 116 -6.61 9.23 13.15
C ALA A 116 -7.58 9.32 11.97
N ASP A 117 -7.06 9.57 10.78
CA ASP A 117 -7.86 9.63 9.56
C ASP A 117 -7.84 8.29 8.84
N VAL A 118 -9.02 7.91 8.31
CA VAL A 118 -9.20 6.72 7.47
C VAL A 118 -9.95 7.12 6.21
N GLU A 119 -9.46 6.71 5.05
CA GLU A 119 -10.13 6.88 3.77
C GLU A 119 -10.86 5.58 3.39
N ILE A 120 -12.19 5.63 3.34
CA ILE A 120 -13.02 4.49 2.91
C ILE A 120 -13.19 4.64 1.40
N VAL A 121 -12.52 3.77 0.62
CA VAL A 121 -12.51 3.82 -0.84
C VAL A 121 -13.50 2.85 -1.46
N GLU A 122 -14.16 3.26 -2.53
CA GLU A 122 -15.28 2.50 -3.14
C GLU A 122 -14.87 1.15 -3.71
N ARG A 123 -13.62 1.02 -4.19
CA ARG A 123 -13.13 -0.23 -4.79
C ARG A 123 -11.67 -0.51 -4.44
N LYS A 124 -11.35 -1.80 -4.39
CA LYS A 124 -9.97 -2.28 -4.26
C LYS A 124 -9.18 -1.97 -5.53
N SER A 125 -7.89 -1.70 -5.38
CA SER A 125 -6.99 -1.54 -6.52
C SER A 125 -6.84 -2.86 -7.26
N ARG A 126 -7.06 -2.87 -8.58
CA ARG A 126 -6.91 -4.08 -9.39
C ARG A 126 -5.58 -4.10 -10.12
N VAL A 127 -4.76 -5.08 -9.81
CA VAL A 127 -3.39 -5.21 -10.31
C VAL A 127 -3.28 -6.42 -11.22
N LEU A 128 -2.73 -6.23 -12.42
CA LEU A 128 -2.29 -7.32 -13.27
C LEU A 128 -0.78 -7.53 -13.08
N LEU A 129 -0.41 -8.67 -12.53
CA LEU A 129 0.98 -9.08 -12.39
C LEU A 129 1.35 -9.98 -13.58
N LEU A 130 2.18 -9.44 -14.47
CA LEU A 130 2.69 -10.12 -15.66
C LEU A 130 4.14 -10.56 -15.41
N ALA A 131 4.50 -11.77 -15.81
CA ALA A 131 5.89 -12.23 -15.76
C ALA A 131 6.24 -13.13 -16.94
N GLY A 132 7.41 -12.93 -17.54
CA GLY A 132 7.96 -13.83 -18.55
C GLY A 132 8.33 -15.20 -17.97
N GLY A 133 8.76 -15.24 -16.70
CA GLY A 133 9.11 -16.45 -15.99
C GLY A 133 8.95 -16.34 -14.46
N PRO A 134 8.99 -17.49 -13.74
CA PRO A 134 8.78 -17.53 -12.29
C PRO A 134 10.02 -17.12 -11.50
N MET A 135 10.50 -15.89 -11.72
CA MET A 135 11.64 -15.36 -10.96
C MET A 135 11.29 -15.09 -9.50
N ARG A 136 12.31 -14.95 -8.66
CA ARG A 136 12.15 -14.84 -7.21
C ARG A 136 11.36 -13.60 -6.80
N GLU A 137 11.66 -12.47 -7.41
CA GLU A 137 11.05 -11.17 -7.14
C GLU A 137 9.56 -11.19 -7.48
N TYR A 138 9.20 -11.80 -8.61
CA TYR A 138 7.81 -12.04 -9.00
C TYR A 138 7.07 -12.88 -7.94
N GLN A 139 7.66 -13.99 -7.49
CA GLN A 139 7.02 -14.85 -6.48
C GLN A 139 6.79 -14.13 -5.17
N PHE A 140 7.76 -13.33 -4.75
CA PHE A 140 7.65 -12.54 -3.53
C PHE A 140 6.55 -11.47 -3.63
N LEU A 141 6.55 -10.69 -4.71
CA LEU A 141 5.56 -9.64 -4.91
C LEU A 141 4.15 -10.21 -5.07
N ARG A 142 4.01 -11.31 -5.80
CA ARG A 142 2.73 -12.01 -5.92
C ARG A 142 2.16 -12.39 -4.55
N GLY A 143 2.97 -13.04 -3.70
CA GLY A 143 2.54 -13.42 -2.36
C GLY A 143 2.26 -12.23 -1.44
N LEU A 144 2.93 -11.09 -1.64
CA LEU A 144 2.66 -9.85 -0.92
C LEU A 144 1.30 -9.26 -1.33
N LEU A 145 1.11 -9.03 -2.63
CA LEU A 145 -0.11 -8.42 -3.16
C LEU A 145 -1.37 -9.28 -2.95
N HIS A 146 -1.22 -10.62 -3.05
CA HIS A 146 -2.36 -11.52 -2.81
C HIS A 146 -2.87 -11.47 -1.36
N ARG A 147 -2.00 -11.17 -0.39
CA ARG A 147 -2.38 -11.05 1.03
C ARG A 147 -2.87 -9.66 1.39
N ASP A 148 -2.68 -8.68 0.52
CA ASP A 148 -3.17 -7.32 0.75
C ASP A 148 -4.66 -7.24 0.41
N GLU A 149 -5.48 -7.02 1.43
CA GLU A 149 -6.94 -6.92 1.29
C GLU A 149 -7.38 -5.73 0.42
N SER A 150 -6.51 -4.74 0.22
CA SER A 150 -6.77 -3.58 -0.63
C SER A 150 -6.54 -3.85 -2.12
N VAL A 151 -6.04 -5.04 -2.48
CA VAL A 151 -5.66 -5.39 -3.84
C VAL A 151 -6.48 -6.58 -4.35
N VAL A 152 -6.95 -6.49 -5.58
CA VAL A 152 -7.41 -7.64 -6.38
C VAL A 152 -6.31 -7.98 -7.37
N LEU A 153 -5.67 -9.11 -7.17
CA LEU A 153 -4.52 -9.55 -7.95
C LEU A 153 -4.92 -10.55 -9.03
N ASP A 154 -4.75 -10.16 -10.30
CA ASP A 154 -4.79 -11.08 -11.43
C ASP A 154 -3.35 -11.34 -11.90
N VAL A 155 -3.08 -12.57 -12.34
CA VAL A 155 -1.72 -13.02 -12.70
C VAL A 155 -1.68 -13.61 -14.10
N LEU A 156 -0.71 -13.17 -14.90
CA LEU A 156 -0.34 -13.79 -16.17
C LEU A 156 1.14 -14.20 -16.13
N LEU A 157 1.41 -15.49 -16.10
CA LEU A 157 2.76 -16.05 -16.19
C LEU A 157 2.96 -16.64 -17.58
N GLN A 158 3.73 -15.97 -18.46
CA GLN A 158 3.91 -16.37 -19.87
C GLN A 158 4.54 -17.75 -20.01
N SER A 159 5.53 -18.10 -19.19
CA SER A 159 6.10 -19.45 -19.16
C SER A 159 5.27 -20.47 -18.37
N GLY A 160 4.15 -20.06 -17.81
CA GLY A 160 3.26 -20.90 -17.02
C GLY A 160 2.52 -21.91 -17.90
N ARG A 161 2.32 -23.12 -17.35
CA ARG A 161 1.41 -24.09 -17.97
C ARG A 161 0.03 -23.90 -17.38
N THR A 162 -0.99 -24.03 -18.22
CA THR A 162 -2.39 -24.05 -17.77
C THR A 162 -2.58 -25.07 -16.64
N GLY A 163 -3.19 -24.67 -15.53
CA GLY A 163 -3.45 -25.55 -14.38
C GLY A 163 -2.38 -25.56 -13.28
N ILE A 164 -1.30 -24.79 -13.39
CA ILE A 164 -0.41 -24.56 -12.25
C ILE A 164 -1.10 -23.59 -11.30
N SER A 165 -1.41 -24.09 -10.09
CA SER A 165 -1.99 -23.24 -9.03
C SER A 165 -1.00 -22.16 -8.59
N GLN A 166 -1.44 -20.93 -8.61
CA GLN A 166 -0.72 -19.78 -8.07
C GLN A 166 -1.65 -19.00 -7.15
N GLU A 167 -1.07 -18.36 -6.15
CA GLU A 167 -1.83 -17.45 -5.27
C GLU A 167 -2.20 -16.19 -6.05
N ALA A 168 -3.46 -16.08 -6.45
CA ALA A 168 -4.04 -14.95 -7.18
C ALA A 168 -5.56 -14.99 -7.05
N ASN A 169 -6.23 -13.86 -7.30
CA ASN A 169 -7.68 -13.81 -7.42
C ASN A 169 -8.13 -14.42 -8.74
N GLN A 170 -7.39 -14.17 -9.82
CA GLN A 170 -7.61 -14.78 -11.12
C GLN A 170 -6.27 -15.09 -11.81
N LEU A 171 -6.17 -16.28 -12.42
CA LEU A 171 -5.09 -16.61 -13.33
C LEU A 171 -5.56 -16.39 -14.77
N LEU A 172 -4.77 -15.66 -15.54
CA LEU A 172 -5.03 -15.39 -16.93
C LEU A 172 -4.21 -16.36 -17.80
N ASP A 173 -4.82 -16.85 -18.85
CA ASP A 173 -4.14 -17.66 -19.87
C ASP A 173 -3.54 -16.79 -20.98
N ASP A 174 -4.06 -15.55 -21.15
CA ASP A 174 -3.61 -14.58 -22.15
C ASP A 174 -3.76 -13.16 -21.66
N PHE A 175 -3.04 -12.23 -22.26
CA PHE A 175 -3.15 -10.81 -22.00
C PHE A 175 -4.50 -10.26 -22.50
N PRO A 176 -5.09 -9.26 -21.82
CA PRO A 176 -6.36 -8.66 -22.23
C PRO A 176 -6.37 -8.25 -23.71
N THR A 177 -7.46 -8.58 -24.40
CA THR A 177 -7.64 -8.26 -25.83
C THR A 177 -8.70 -7.20 -26.07
N THR A 178 -9.50 -6.86 -25.04
CA THR A 178 -10.54 -5.84 -25.11
C THR A 178 -10.27 -4.68 -24.17
N ARG A 179 -10.81 -3.49 -24.53
CA ARG A 179 -10.74 -2.33 -23.64
C ARG A 179 -11.43 -2.58 -22.31
N GLU A 180 -12.54 -3.28 -22.31
CA GLU A 180 -13.28 -3.61 -21.08
C GLU A 180 -12.45 -4.44 -20.12
N ASP A 181 -11.69 -5.42 -20.63
CA ASP A 181 -10.83 -6.26 -19.81
C ASP A 181 -9.56 -5.55 -19.36
N MET A 182 -9.00 -4.66 -20.18
CA MET A 182 -7.78 -3.94 -19.83
C MET A 182 -8.05 -2.78 -18.87
N TYR A 183 -9.14 -2.03 -19.09
CA TYR A 183 -9.43 -0.81 -18.35
C TYR A 183 -9.95 -1.04 -16.93
N LYS A 184 -10.20 -2.30 -16.55
CA LYS A 184 -10.49 -2.68 -15.17
C LYS A 184 -9.26 -2.63 -14.26
N TYR A 185 -8.05 -2.65 -14.83
CA TYR A 185 -6.81 -2.59 -14.06
C TYR A 185 -6.39 -1.14 -13.77
N ASP A 186 -5.90 -0.94 -12.56
CA ASP A 186 -5.30 0.32 -12.12
C ASP A 186 -3.79 0.32 -12.36
N CYS A 187 -3.18 -0.88 -12.27
CA CYS A 187 -1.74 -1.05 -12.45
C CYS A 187 -1.42 -2.38 -13.14
N VAL A 188 -0.43 -2.35 -14.02
CA VAL A 188 0.26 -3.54 -14.55
C VAL A 188 1.68 -3.55 -14.03
N ILE A 189 2.08 -4.64 -13.37
CA ILE A 189 3.45 -4.84 -12.91
C ILE A 189 4.05 -5.98 -13.72
N ALA A 190 5.08 -5.69 -14.52
CA ALA A 190 5.64 -6.62 -15.49
C ALA A 190 7.09 -6.99 -15.14
N PHE A 191 7.35 -8.27 -14.89
CA PHE A 191 8.66 -8.83 -14.60
C PHE A 191 9.25 -9.51 -15.83
N ASP A 192 10.27 -8.89 -16.42
CA ASP A 192 10.97 -9.36 -17.64
C ASP A 192 9.99 -9.95 -18.67
N PRO A 193 8.94 -9.20 -19.04
CA PRO A 193 7.92 -9.72 -19.94
C PRO A 193 8.48 -9.94 -21.34
N ASP A 194 8.03 -11.00 -22.01
CA ASP A 194 8.25 -11.18 -23.43
C ASP A 194 7.15 -10.46 -24.22
N TRP A 195 7.39 -9.20 -24.56
CA TRP A 195 6.45 -8.41 -25.35
C TRP A 195 6.23 -8.92 -26.76
N GLN A 196 7.11 -9.79 -27.27
CA GLN A 196 6.98 -10.37 -28.60
C GLN A 196 5.86 -11.43 -28.69
N GLU A 197 5.44 -11.99 -27.55
CA GLU A 197 4.29 -12.88 -27.48
C GLU A 197 2.95 -12.16 -27.68
N PHE A 198 2.92 -10.82 -27.52
CA PHE A 198 1.71 -10.04 -27.71
C PHE A 198 1.54 -9.63 -29.16
N ASN A 199 0.29 -9.67 -29.62
CA ASN A 199 -0.05 -9.18 -30.94
C ASN A 199 -0.14 -7.65 -30.97
N ASP A 200 -0.21 -7.08 -32.18
CA ASP A 200 -0.22 -5.62 -32.37
C ASP A 200 -1.43 -4.93 -31.73
N GLU A 201 -2.57 -5.63 -31.61
CA GLU A 201 -3.78 -5.10 -30.97
C GLU A 201 -3.61 -5.02 -29.46
N GLN A 202 -3.01 -6.04 -28.82
CA GLN A 202 -2.70 -6.06 -27.40
C GLN A 202 -1.67 -4.98 -27.04
N ILE A 203 -0.64 -4.78 -27.88
CA ILE A 203 0.36 -3.71 -27.69
C ILE A 203 -0.30 -2.33 -27.83
N ALA A 204 -1.16 -2.13 -28.83
CA ALA A 204 -1.87 -0.86 -28.99
C ALA A 204 -2.86 -0.60 -27.83
N LEU A 205 -3.46 -1.65 -27.29
CA LEU A 205 -4.34 -1.57 -26.14
C LEU A 205 -3.58 -1.16 -24.87
N LEU A 206 -2.41 -1.76 -24.63
CA LEU A 206 -1.53 -1.38 -23.52
C LEU A 206 -1.07 0.09 -23.64
N GLU A 207 -0.65 0.51 -24.86
CA GLU A 207 -0.25 1.89 -25.12
C GLU A 207 -1.39 2.88 -24.82
N SER A 208 -2.60 2.63 -25.34
CA SER A 208 -3.74 3.53 -25.12
C SER A 208 -4.19 3.54 -23.66
N TRP A 209 -4.10 2.41 -22.96
CA TRP A 209 -4.41 2.34 -21.55
C TRP A 209 -3.45 3.18 -20.69
N VAL A 210 -2.14 3.14 -20.96
CA VAL A 210 -1.17 3.99 -20.25
C VAL A 210 -1.34 5.46 -20.64
N ALA A 211 -1.40 5.77 -21.96
CA ALA A 211 -1.34 7.13 -22.46
C ALA A 211 -2.65 7.91 -22.30
N GLU A 212 -3.81 7.25 -22.44
CA GLU A 212 -5.12 7.90 -22.48
C GLU A 212 -5.92 7.70 -21.18
N GLN A 213 -5.74 6.55 -20.49
CA GLN A 213 -6.50 6.21 -19.30
C GLN A 213 -5.71 6.44 -18.00
N GLY A 214 -4.41 6.78 -18.11
CA GLY A 214 -3.56 6.98 -16.94
C GLY A 214 -3.26 5.70 -16.17
N GLY A 215 -3.30 4.54 -16.84
CA GLY A 215 -2.96 3.26 -16.24
C GLY A 215 -1.50 3.22 -15.78
N GLY A 216 -1.26 2.70 -14.57
CA GLY A 216 0.07 2.58 -13.98
C GLY A 216 0.84 1.41 -14.59
N LEU A 217 2.01 1.63 -15.18
CA LEU A 217 2.88 0.57 -15.69
C LEU A 217 4.21 0.57 -14.93
N ILE A 218 4.47 -0.51 -14.19
CA ILE A 218 5.73 -0.76 -13.51
C ILE A 218 6.44 -1.92 -14.22
N VAL A 219 7.68 -1.71 -14.63
CA VAL A 219 8.46 -2.75 -15.30
C VAL A 219 9.74 -3.04 -14.54
N VAL A 220 9.95 -4.31 -14.25
CA VAL A 220 11.21 -4.84 -13.72
C VAL A 220 11.95 -5.51 -14.87
N ALA A 221 13.07 -4.89 -15.25
CA ALA A 221 13.91 -5.40 -16.33
C ALA A 221 14.55 -6.73 -15.96
N GLY A 222 14.71 -7.60 -16.95
CA GLY A 222 15.41 -8.88 -16.80
C GLY A 222 16.30 -9.21 -17.96
N THR A 223 17.07 -10.27 -17.82
CA THR A 223 18.10 -10.66 -18.78
C THR A 223 17.62 -11.68 -19.81
N VAL A 224 16.45 -12.28 -19.58
CA VAL A 224 15.96 -13.38 -20.42
C VAL A 224 15.24 -12.85 -21.66
N ASN A 225 14.25 -12.00 -21.47
CA ASN A 225 13.42 -11.52 -22.58
C ASN A 225 13.83 -10.12 -23.04
N MET A 226 14.17 -9.22 -22.13
CA MET A 226 14.58 -7.86 -22.45
C MET A 226 16.02 -7.79 -22.91
N GLY A 227 16.96 -8.30 -22.12
CA GLY A 227 18.40 -8.15 -22.29
C GLY A 227 19.03 -9.23 -23.17
N ASN A 228 18.30 -10.16 -23.75
CA ASN A 228 18.85 -11.20 -24.60
C ASN A 228 19.37 -10.60 -25.93
N PRO A 229 20.68 -10.74 -26.25
CA PRO A 229 21.27 -10.11 -27.42
C PRO A 229 20.77 -10.69 -28.76
N VAL A 230 20.17 -11.89 -28.74
CA VAL A 230 19.74 -12.59 -29.96
C VAL A 230 18.20 -12.54 -30.12
N ARG A 231 17.47 -12.61 -29.00
CA ARG A 231 16.01 -12.75 -29.00
C ARG A 231 15.30 -11.68 -28.20
N GLY A 232 16.06 -10.75 -27.61
CA GLY A 232 15.46 -9.69 -26.77
C GLY A 232 14.53 -8.77 -27.56
N TRP A 233 13.36 -8.48 -27.01
CA TRP A 233 12.34 -7.65 -27.63
C TRP A 233 12.81 -6.21 -27.91
N ILE A 234 13.86 -5.72 -27.23
CA ILE A 234 14.46 -4.40 -27.50
C ILE A 234 14.90 -4.26 -28.96
N GLN A 235 15.37 -5.34 -29.57
CA GLN A 235 15.86 -5.37 -30.94
C GLN A 235 14.74 -5.48 -31.99
N ASP A 236 13.55 -5.90 -31.60
CA ASP A 236 12.41 -6.06 -32.51
C ASP A 236 11.83 -4.70 -32.90
N GLU A 237 11.71 -4.43 -34.19
CA GLU A 237 11.17 -3.17 -34.71
C GLU A 237 9.70 -2.98 -34.35
N ARG A 238 8.92 -4.06 -34.26
CA ARG A 238 7.50 -4.04 -33.87
C ARG A 238 7.29 -3.48 -32.47
N MET A 239 8.28 -3.59 -31.59
CA MET A 239 8.23 -3.14 -30.20
C MET A 239 8.48 -1.63 -30.04
N GLY A 240 8.35 -0.84 -31.11
CA GLY A 240 8.48 0.62 -31.04
C GLY A 240 7.55 1.28 -30.02
N LYS A 241 6.29 0.89 -30.03
CA LYS A 241 5.25 1.37 -29.09
C LYS A 241 5.56 0.98 -27.63
N VAL A 242 6.01 -0.25 -27.41
CA VAL A 242 6.41 -0.72 -26.09
C VAL A 242 7.60 0.08 -25.57
N ARG A 243 8.61 0.31 -26.41
CA ARG A 243 9.79 1.12 -26.02
C ARG A 243 9.42 2.54 -25.63
N SER A 244 8.39 3.13 -26.24
CA SER A 244 7.95 4.49 -25.90
C SER A 244 7.24 4.58 -24.53
N LEU A 245 6.81 3.45 -23.96
CA LEU A 245 6.22 3.40 -22.61
C LEU A 245 7.27 3.40 -21.49
N TYR A 246 8.53 3.13 -21.84
CA TYR A 246 9.61 3.11 -20.84
C TYR A 246 10.18 4.52 -20.67
N PRO A 247 10.44 4.98 -19.43
CA PRO A 247 11.01 6.30 -19.17
C PRO A 247 12.54 6.32 -19.38
N VAL A 248 13.06 5.49 -20.32
CA VAL A 248 14.48 5.34 -20.63
C VAL A 248 14.69 5.22 -22.13
N THR A 249 15.84 5.63 -22.61
CA THR A 249 16.26 5.45 -24.01
C THR A 249 17.07 4.17 -24.14
N PHE A 250 16.60 3.26 -24.98
CA PHE A 250 17.32 2.02 -25.26
C PHE A 250 18.39 2.25 -26.32
N GLU A 251 19.65 1.97 -26.00
CA GLU A 251 20.70 1.94 -26.99
C GLU A 251 20.68 0.60 -27.73
N ARG A 252 20.40 0.65 -29.04
CA ARG A 252 20.51 -0.50 -29.92
C ARG A 252 21.99 -0.75 -30.25
N ARG A 253 22.68 -1.58 -29.49
CA ARG A 253 24.06 -1.97 -29.77
C ARG A 253 24.12 -3.39 -30.30
N PHE A 254 25.00 -3.59 -31.28
CA PHE A 254 25.27 -4.91 -31.85
C PHE A 254 25.79 -5.88 -30.78
N ALA A 255 25.38 -7.14 -30.88
CA ALA A 255 25.57 -8.23 -29.92
C ALA A 255 27.02 -8.54 -29.47
N GLY A 256 28.03 -7.84 -29.95
CA GLY A 256 29.44 -8.10 -29.61
C GLY A 256 29.99 -7.31 -28.40
N THR A 257 29.22 -6.41 -27.82
CA THR A 257 29.75 -5.45 -26.82
C THR A 257 29.08 -5.52 -25.45
N LEU A 258 28.17 -6.46 -25.19
CA LEU A 258 27.44 -6.54 -23.91
C LEU A 258 28.36 -6.86 -22.72
N ASP A 259 29.42 -7.65 -22.91
CA ASP A 259 30.37 -7.99 -21.84
C ASP A 259 31.27 -6.81 -21.41
N SER A 260 31.38 -5.77 -22.24
CA SER A 260 32.27 -4.63 -21.94
C SER A 260 31.64 -3.59 -20.99
N TYR A 261 30.36 -3.74 -20.65
CA TYR A 261 29.64 -2.82 -19.75
C TYR A 261 29.16 -3.46 -18.45
N ALA A 262 29.50 -4.73 -18.22
CA ALA A 262 29.29 -5.36 -16.93
C ALA A 262 30.27 -4.75 -15.92
N SER A 263 29.88 -3.65 -15.29
CA SER A 263 30.58 -3.11 -14.15
C SER A 263 30.25 -3.95 -12.92
N THR A 264 31.27 -4.36 -12.17
CA THR A 264 31.10 -4.96 -10.83
C THR A 264 30.78 -3.89 -9.78
N ASP A 265 30.99 -2.63 -10.10
CA ASP A 265 30.68 -1.51 -9.22
C ASP A 265 29.21 -1.08 -9.39
N PRO A 266 28.50 -0.85 -8.30
CA PRO A 266 27.13 -0.34 -8.39
C PRO A 266 27.12 1.03 -9.06
N TRP A 267 26.18 1.21 -9.99
CA TRP A 267 25.96 2.52 -10.60
C TRP A 267 25.36 3.45 -9.56
N PRO A 268 25.90 4.67 -9.37
CA PRO A 268 25.30 5.63 -8.46
C PRO A 268 23.90 6.01 -8.97
N LEU A 269 22.92 6.05 -8.05
CA LEU A 269 21.62 6.61 -8.35
C LEU A 269 21.74 8.14 -8.27
N ASP A 270 21.36 8.81 -9.33
CA ASP A 270 21.29 10.27 -9.40
C ASP A 270 19.80 10.65 -9.62
N PHE A 271 19.20 11.20 -8.58
CA PHE A 271 17.78 11.54 -8.61
C PHE A 271 17.57 12.89 -9.28
N THR A 272 16.57 12.98 -10.15
CA THR A 272 16.06 14.27 -10.60
C THR A 272 15.45 15.04 -9.43
N ARG A 273 15.19 16.34 -9.62
CA ARG A 273 14.54 17.14 -8.60
C ARG A 273 13.18 16.55 -8.18
N GLU A 274 12.40 16.12 -9.17
CA GLU A 274 11.10 15.47 -8.96
C GLU A 274 11.25 14.13 -8.24
N GLY A 275 12.32 13.38 -8.53
CA GLY A 275 12.64 12.14 -7.84
C GLY A 275 12.95 12.34 -6.36
N VAL A 276 13.67 13.41 -6.01
CA VAL A 276 13.97 13.75 -4.60
C VAL A 276 12.71 14.15 -3.81
N GLU A 277 11.73 14.76 -4.50
CA GLU A 277 10.47 15.21 -3.91
C GLU A 277 9.41 14.09 -3.85
N ALA A 278 9.69 12.90 -4.41
CA ALA A 278 8.74 11.80 -4.45
C ALA A 278 8.57 11.13 -3.07
N GLU A 279 7.34 11.05 -2.57
CA GLU A 279 7.02 10.52 -1.22
C GLU A 279 7.36 9.03 -1.04
N PHE A 280 7.62 8.29 -2.12
CA PHE A 280 7.93 6.85 -2.08
C PHE A 280 9.43 6.53 -2.08
N LEU A 281 10.31 7.51 -2.09
CA LEU A 281 11.76 7.40 -1.96
C LEU A 281 12.20 7.88 -0.59
#